data_7d85d70a99d3c640d4c7fb93edf2a200
#
_entry.id   7d85d70a99d3c640d4c7fb93edf2a200
#
_cell.length_a   1.000
_cell.length_b   1.000
_cell.length_c   1.000
_cell.angle_alpha   90.00
_cell.angle_beta   90.00
_cell.angle_gamma   90.00
#
_symmetry.space_group_name_H-M   'P 1'
#
loop_
_entity.id
_entity.type
_entity.pdbx_description
1 polymer ?
#
loop_
_entity_poly.entity_id
_entity_poly.type
_entity_poly.pdbx_seq_one_letter_code
_entity_poly.pdbx_strand_id
1 'polypeptide(L)'
;MISSHVRLIASLNKDLIFRCLIDGSGSDPKEKKSAMGKYVLKRIIYSIFSLLVVIWAVMLLVYSLTDRSAIFQTDDVWNKRSNNDRVLYEYTQYSKYGYLEFVNFNNYSKQKWTEVYGEAYDSAKEYVDDKAAIQKTGEAYLENATVQEFINYYSSKGYDIIRLDTQKYSTGKTKPGGTGYLLAVKERLMIVRLWDYIKGLFTVETTKDVTDENLTDRYIRIEKDPYGGPFAVVGSGTTHKYLFYFDSRFPFIHQNWIHLNLGVSFTRFRGQEITSVISEPAGDLKTVRTQYPAQLGTDIYADTASDFHTLTYNMGELTAAEKEQFNDKYTIATYRRSGLSMLENSFVIGIIATIIEYCIGLPLGILMARKKDTWIDTVGMWYIIFIMAVPSLAYIFMFAAVGTRVFNLPYKFANAEIKVLAYILPTISLALPSIGRLMKWMRRYMIDQMNSDYVKFARAEGLSEKEIYSIHISKNAMIPIVHGIPGTILGCLTGAIITERVYSVPGVGNLLTQAINSHDNGIIIACTVFYTTLSLISLILGDLLMAKVDPRISFESKGGR
;
A
#
# COMPACT_ATOMS: atom_id res chain seq x y z
N MET A 1 -30.26 -56.71 7.33
CA MET A 1 -31.18 -55.91 6.52
C MET A 1 -31.52 -54.54 7.11
N ILE A 2 -31.22 -54.23 8.35
CA ILE A 2 -31.55 -52.91 8.97
C ILE A 2 -30.47 -51.84 8.68
N SER A 3 -29.21 -52.26 8.42
CA SER A 3 -28.10 -51.34 8.16
C SER A 3 -28.12 -50.65 6.77
N SER A 4 -28.76 -51.23 5.76
CA SER A 4 -28.84 -50.66 4.41
C SER A 4 -29.93 -49.58 4.27
N HIS A 5 -31.01 -49.71 5.03
CA HIS A 5 -32.11 -48.71 5.00
C HIS A 5 -31.77 -47.39 5.74
N VAL A 6 -30.95 -47.49 6.80
CA VAL A 6 -30.50 -46.29 7.53
C VAL A 6 -29.51 -45.44 6.69
N ARG A 7 -28.67 -46.09 5.87
CA ARG A 7 -27.77 -45.37 4.96
C ARG A 7 -28.51 -44.72 3.77
N LEU A 8 -29.58 -45.35 3.28
CA LEU A 8 -30.39 -44.80 2.20
C LEU A 8 -31.21 -43.55 2.64
N ILE A 9 -31.76 -43.61 3.86
CA ILE A 9 -32.50 -42.47 4.47
C ILE A 9 -31.54 -41.32 4.80
N ALA A 10 -30.31 -41.60 5.23
CA ALA A 10 -29.32 -40.58 5.49
C ALA A 10 -28.77 -39.89 4.21
N SER A 11 -28.71 -40.62 3.08
CA SER A 11 -28.32 -40.05 1.78
C SER A 11 -29.46 -39.22 1.14
N LEU A 12 -30.69 -39.73 1.19
CA LEU A 12 -31.88 -39.03 0.72
C LEU A 12 -32.17 -37.76 1.52
N ASN A 13 -31.90 -37.76 2.81
CA ASN A 13 -32.07 -36.58 3.66
C ASN A 13 -30.99 -35.52 3.41
N LYS A 14 -29.76 -35.91 3.05
CA LYS A 14 -28.72 -34.96 2.66
C LYS A 14 -29.03 -34.25 1.34
N ASP A 15 -29.51 -34.98 0.35
CA ASP A 15 -29.87 -34.39 -0.95
C ASP A 15 -31.16 -33.57 -0.88
N LEU A 16 -32.14 -33.98 -0.07
CA LEU A 16 -33.37 -33.20 0.12
C LEU A 16 -33.14 -31.95 0.94
N ILE A 17 -32.33 -32.00 2.01
CA ILE A 17 -31.95 -30.84 2.81
C ILE A 17 -31.06 -29.91 1.99
N PHE A 18 -30.18 -30.45 1.15
CA PHE A 18 -29.35 -29.62 0.24
C PHE A 18 -30.19 -28.95 -0.86
N ARG A 19 -31.23 -29.64 -1.41
CA ARG A 19 -32.17 -29.05 -2.36
C ARG A 19 -33.12 -28.04 -1.72
N CYS A 20 -33.68 -28.29 -0.55
CA CYS A 20 -34.51 -27.32 0.16
C CYS A 20 -33.74 -26.07 0.64
N LEU A 21 -32.42 -26.16 0.84
CA LEU A 21 -31.57 -25.01 1.12
C LEU A 21 -31.19 -24.20 -0.12
N ILE A 22 -31.34 -24.79 -1.31
CA ILE A 22 -31.04 -24.13 -2.60
C ILE A 22 -32.30 -23.54 -3.25
N ASP A 23 -33.46 -24.14 -3.06
CA ASP A 23 -34.71 -23.78 -3.75
C ASP A 23 -35.62 -22.79 -3.02
N GLY A 24 -35.12 -22.06 -2.02
CA GLY A 24 -35.89 -21.03 -1.32
C GLY A 24 -36.15 -19.72 -2.08
N SER A 25 -35.71 -19.59 -3.34
CA SER A 25 -36.06 -18.47 -4.21
C SER A 25 -36.18 -18.95 -5.64
N GLY A 26 -37.38 -18.83 -6.22
CA GLY A 26 -37.71 -19.23 -7.59
C GLY A 26 -37.04 -18.42 -8.71
N SER A 27 -35.81 -17.96 -8.51
CA SER A 27 -34.99 -17.28 -9.51
C SER A 27 -33.96 -18.23 -10.11
N ASP A 28 -33.82 -18.21 -11.43
CA ASP A 28 -32.84 -19.00 -12.19
C ASP A 28 -31.43 -18.71 -11.66
N PRO A 29 -30.59 -19.75 -11.43
CA PRO A 29 -29.19 -19.58 -11.03
C PRO A 29 -28.37 -18.65 -11.95
N LYS A 30 -28.75 -18.54 -13.23
CA LYS A 30 -28.15 -17.60 -14.20
C LYS A 30 -28.55 -16.15 -13.90
N GLU A 31 -29.80 -15.91 -13.51
CA GLU A 31 -30.28 -14.57 -13.14
C GLU A 31 -29.64 -14.09 -11.84
N LYS A 32 -29.50 -14.96 -10.85
CA LYS A 32 -28.76 -14.64 -9.59
C LYS A 32 -27.31 -14.27 -9.85
N LYS A 33 -26.61 -15.00 -10.74
CA LYS A 33 -25.22 -14.66 -11.12
C LYS A 33 -25.14 -13.32 -11.85
N SER A 34 -26.10 -13.04 -12.75
CA SER A 34 -26.16 -11.76 -13.48
C SER A 34 -26.44 -10.59 -12.55
N ALA A 35 -27.37 -10.73 -11.61
CA ALA A 35 -27.71 -9.70 -10.63
C ALA A 35 -26.53 -9.41 -9.69
N MET A 36 -25.83 -10.46 -9.23
CA MET A 36 -24.61 -10.32 -8.43
C MET A 36 -23.50 -9.58 -9.21
N GLY A 37 -23.29 -9.92 -10.49
CA GLY A 37 -22.31 -9.24 -11.33
C GLY A 37 -22.59 -7.75 -11.49
N LYS A 38 -23.84 -7.38 -11.73
CA LYS A 38 -24.28 -5.97 -11.81
C LYS A 38 -24.09 -5.23 -10.49
N TYR A 39 -24.40 -5.87 -9.36
CA TYR A 39 -24.18 -5.30 -8.03
C TYR A 39 -22.70 -5.03 -7.79
N VAL A 40 -21.83 -6.00 -8.02
CA VAL A 40 -20.38 -5.88 -7.84
C VAL A 40 -19.82 -4.77 -8.72
N LEU A 41 -20.20 -4.72 -9.99
CA LEU A 41 -19.76 -3.67 -10.91
C LEU A 41 -20.16 -2.27 -10.40
N LYS A 42 -21.43 -2.11 -10.02
CA LYS A 42 -21.92 -0.85 -9.43
C LYS A 42 -21.15 -0.48 -8.16
N ARG A 43 -20.86 -1.46 -7.31
CA ARG A 43 -20.09 -1.25 -6.07
C ARG A 43 -18.66 -0.83 -6.37
N ILE A 44 -18.00 -1.44 -7.35
CA ILE A 44 -16.66 -1.07 -7.81
C ILE A 44 -16.64 0.38 -8.31
N ILE A 45 -17.60 0.78 -9.13
CA ILE A 45 -17.68 2.15 -9.66
C ILE A 45 -17.83 3.17 -8.51
N TYR A 46 -18.72 2.91 -7.55
CA TYR A 46 -18.86 3.77 -6.38
C TYR A 46 -17.62 3.78 -5.50
N SER A 47 -16.93 2.65 -5.37
CA SER A 47 -15.68 2.55 -4.63
C SER A 47 -14.57 3.38 -5.27
N ILE A 48 -14.43 3.34 -6.59
CA ILE A 48 -13.48 4.18 -7.33
C ILE A 48 -13.80 5.66 -7.10
N PHE A 49 -15.07 6.06 -7.22
CA PHE A 49 -15.47 7.44 -6.94
C PHE A 49 -15.15 7.86 -5.50
N SER A 50 -15.47 7.01 -4.52
CA SER A 50 -15.13 7.26 -3.10
C SER A 50 -13.63 7.40 -2.88
N LEU A 51 -12.83 6.55 -3.53
CA LEU A 51 -11.37 6.63 -3.48
C LEU A 51 -10.86 7.97 -3.99
N LEU A 52 -11.35 8.43 -5.16
CA LEU A 52 -10.98 9.72 -5.73
C LEU A 52 -11.33 10.89 -4.81
N VAL A 53 -12.50 10.86 -4.19
CA VAL A 53 -12.93 11.89 -3.22
C VAL A 53 -12.02 11.89 -2.00
N VAL A 54 -11.66 10.72 -1.46
CA VAL A 54 -10.76 10.61 -0.29
C VAL A 54 -9.36 11.11 -0.64
N ILE A 55 -8.82 10.72 -1.80
CA ILE A 55 -7.51 11.20 -2.26
C ILE A 55 -7.51 12.72 -2.36
N TRP A 56 -8.54 13.29 -3.00
CA TRP A 56 -8.68 14.73 -3.15
C TRP A 56 -8.75 15.46 -1.82
N ALA A 57 -9.59 14.96 -0.90
CA ALA A 57 -9.73 15.55 0.44
C ALA A 57 -8.42 15.52 1.23
N VAL A 58 -7.72 14.38 1.21
CA VAL A 58 -6.42 14.26 1.91
C VAL A 58 -5.35 15.12 1.28
N MET A 59 -5.25 15.15 -0.05
CA MET A 59 -4.32 16.04 -0.74
C MET A 59 -4.60 17.52 -0.39
N LEU A 60 -5.88 17.92 -0.41
CA LEU A 60 -6.27 19.28 -0.06
C LEU A 60 -5.86 19.61 1.39
N LEU A 61 -6.15 18.74 2.34
CA LEU A 61 -5.79 18.94 3.75
C LEU A 61 -4.27 19.01 3.93
N VAL A 62 -3.54 18.02 3.40
CA VAL A 62 -2.08 17.92 3.58
C VAL A 62 -1.38 19.13 2.95
N TYR A 63 -1.75 19.50 1.74
CA TYR A 63 -1.10 20.59 1.02
C TYR A 63 -1.55 21.99 1.45
N SER A 64 -2.73 22.15 2.05
CA SER A 64 -3.20 23.45 2.53
C SER A 64 -2.84 23.73 3.98
N LEU A 65 -2.73 22.72 4.81
CA LEU A 65 -2.46 22.90 6.25
C LEU A 65 -0.98 22.78 6.62
N THR A 66 -0.19 22.05 5.81
CA THR A 66 1.25 21.87 6.08
C THR A 66 2.04 22.98 5.40
N ASP A 67 2.83 23.74 6.17
CA ASP A 67 3.79 24.68 5.60
C ASP A 67 4.77 23.93 4.71
N ARG A 68 4.97 24.42 3.48
CA ARG A 68 5.91 23.83 2.51
C ARG A 68 7.33 23.76 3.04
N SER A 69 7.74 24.73 3.82
CA SER A 69 9.09 24.76 4.40
C SER A 69 9.34 23.63 5.40
N ALA A 70 8.28 23.07 5.98
CA ALA A 70 8.37 21.97 6.93
C ALA A 70 9.05 20.71 6.34
N ILE A 71 8.97 20.50 5.02
CA ILE A 71 9.66 19.39 4.34
C ILE A 71 11.19 19.45 4.44
N PHE A 72 11.75 20.64 4.72
CA PHE A 72 13.20 20.84 4.84
C PHE A 72 13.73 20.70 6.26
N GLN A 73 12.89 20.58 7.29
CA GLN A 73 13.32 20.55 8.70
C GLN A 73 14.34 19.45 8.99
N THR A 74 14.23 18.31 8.32
CA THR A 74 15.14 17.17 8.47
C THR A 74 16.11 17.02 7.30
N ASP A 75 16.24 18.05 6.46
CA ASP A 75 17.06 18.01 5.26
C ASP A 75 18.49 18.50 5.51
N ASP A 76 19.44 17.56 5.62
CA ASP A 76 20.86 17.89 5.81
C ASP A 76 21.47 18.64 4.63
N VAL A 77 20.96 18.43 3.40
CA VAL A 77 21.44 19.13 2.22
C VAL A 77 20.97 20.57 2.26
N TRP A 78 19.73 20.82 2.64
CA TRP A 78 19.20 22.17 2.85
C TRP A 78 19.94 22.88 4.00
N ASN A 79 20.19 22.19 5.10
CA ASN A 79 20.90 22.75 6.25
C ASN A 79 22.35 23.18 5.92
N LYS A 80 23.02 22.46 5.02
CA LYS A 80 24.39 22.78 4.59
C LYS A 80 24.45 23.91 3.55
N ARG A 81 23.31 24.25 2.91
CA ARG A 81 23.22 25.34 1.95
C ARG A 81 22.93 26.67 2.64
N SER A 82 23.32 27.76 2.00
CA SER A 82 23.11 29.11 2.51
C SER A 82 22.65 30.06 1.39
N ASN A 83 22.05 31.17 1.79
CA ASN A 83 21.70 32.24 0.89
C ASN A 83 20.90 31.80 -0.37
N ASN A 84 21.25 32.28 -1.54
CA ASN A 84 20.55 32.02 -2.81
C ASN A 84 20.58 30.52 -3.22
N ASP A 85 21.65 29.80 -2.90
CA ASP A 85 21.74 28.36 -3.21
C ASP A 85 20.73 27.55 -2.39
N ARG A 86 20.37 28.01 -1.19
CA ARG A 86 19.31 27.41 -0.39
C ARG A 86 17.96 27.64 -1.05
N VAL A 87 17.68 28.87 -1.47
CA VAL A 87 16.42 29.22 -2.15
C VAL A 87 16.27 28.47 -3.48
N LEU A 88 17.34 28.39 -4.26
CA LEU A 88 17.36 27.59 -5.49
C LEU A 88 17.04 26.11 -5.22
N TYR A 89 17.61 25.56 -4.15
CA TYR A 89 17.34 24.20 -3.75
C TYR A 89 15.87 24.00 -3.36
N GLU A 90 15.27 24.92 -2.61
CA GLU A 90 13.86 24.90 -2.23
C GLU A 90 12.96 24.85 -3.47
N TYR A 91 13.14 25.76 -4.42
CA TYR A 91 12.35 25.77 -5.66
C TYR A 91 12.55 24.51 -6.50
N THR A 92 13.75 23.98 -6.55
CA THR A 92 14.04 22.71 -7.23
C THR A 92 13.27 21.56 -6.61
N GLN A 93 13.24 21.46 -5.26
CA GLN A 93 12.48 20.43 -4.56
C GLN A 93 10.97 20.65 -4.69
N TYR A 94 10.48 21.88 -4.58
CA TYR A 94 9.06 22.16 -4.79
C TYR A 94 8.59 21.76 -6.19
N SER A 95 9.41 21.98 -7.22
CA SER A 95 9.11 21.52 -8.57
C SER A 95 9.13 20.00 -8.66
N LYS A 96 10.14 19.34 -8.10
CA LYS A 96 10.26 17.88 -8.06
C LYS A 96 9.04 17.22 -7.40
N TYR A 97 8.50 17.84 -6.35
CA TYR A 97 7.34 17.35 -5.62
C TYR A 97 5.99 17.87 -6.16
N GLY A 98 6.02 18.52 -7.32
CA GLY A 98 4.82 18.93 -8.04
C GLY A 98 4.05 20.10 -7.42
N TYR A 99 4.67 20.90 -6.55
CA TYR A 99 4.05 22.12 -6.01
C TYR A 99 3.93 23.22 -7.05
N LEU A 100 4.94 23.36 -7.87
CA LEU A 100 5.06 24.43 -8.86
C LEU A 100 5.83 23.96 -10.10
N GLU A 101 5.72 24.71 -11.16
CA GLU A 101 6.59 24.62 -12.34
C GLU A 101 7.76 25.59 -12.14
N PHE A 102 8.95 25.11 -12.45
CA PHE A 102 10.17 25.85 -12.17
C PHE A 102 11.15 25.73 -13.32
N VAL A 103 11.66 26.85 -13.75
CA VAL A 103 12.72 26.95 -14.75
C VAL A 103 13.80 27.92 -14.27
N ASN A 104 15.04 27.43 -14.21
CA ASN A 104 16.20 28.24 -13.93
C ASN A 104 16.79 28.78 -15.25
N PHE A 105 17.10 30.07 -15.32
CA PHE A 105 17.70 30.70 -16.48
C PHE A 105 18.98 29.96 -16.95
N ASN A 106 19.82 29.51 -16.04
CA ASN A 106 21.03 28.75 -16.41
C ASN A 106 20.71 27.50 -17.22
N ASN A 107 19.64 26.79 -16.89
CA ASN A 107 19.21 25.60 -17.64
C ASN A 107 18.60 26.00 -19.00
N TYR A 108 17.84 27.09 -19.03
CA TYR A 108 17.28 27.63 -20.26
C TYR A 108 18.40 28.07 -21.24
N SER A 109 19.36 28.87 -20.79
CA SER A 109 20.50 29.28 -21.57
C SER A 109 21.34 28.09 -22.05
N LYS A 110 21.59 27.12 -21.17
CA LYS A 110 22.27 25.89 -21.54
C LYS A 110 21.54 25.15 -22.66
N GLN A 111 20.24 24.94 -22.54
CA GLN A 111 19.46 24.24 -23.57
C GLN A 111 19.49 24.98 -24.88
N LYS A 112 19.24 26.29 -24.87
CA LYS A 112 19.27 27.15 -26.05
C LYS A 112 20.59 27.05 -26.81
N TRP A 113 21.71 27.18 -26.11
CA TRP A 113 23.02 27.15 -26.75
C TRP A 113 23.52 25.75 -27.10
N THR A 114 23.02 24.73 -26.40
CA THR A 114 23.24 23.33 -26.81
C THR A 114 22.55 23.01 -28.16
N GLU A 115 21.38 23.57 -28.38
CA GLU A 115 20.68 23.43 -29.68
C GLU A 115 21.46 24.10 -30.85
N VAL A 116 22.23 25.16 -30.57
CA VAL A 116 23.01 25.89 -31.59
C VAL A 116 24.41 25.32 -31.77
N TYR A 117 25.11 25.02 -30.67
CA TYR A 117 26.55 24.67 -30.69
C TYR A 117 26.84 23.20 -30.32
N GLY A 118 25.80 22.39 -30.06
CA GLY A 118 26.00 21.00 -29.64
C GLY A 118 26.78 20.90 -28.34
N GLU A 119 27.71 19.95 -28.27
CA GLU A 119 28.54 19.71 -27.07
C GLU A 119 29.52 20.85 -26.74
N ALA A 120 29.80 21.74 -27.69
CA ALA A 120 30.71 22.88 -27.50
C ALA A 120 30.04 24.13 -26.88
N TYR A 121 28.79 24.04 -26.45
CA TYR A 121 28.01 25.17 -25.91
C TYR A 121 28.67 25.88 -24.73
N ASP A 122 29.40 25.14 -23.89
CA ASP A 122 30.04 25.66 -22.68
C ASP A 122 31.18 26.66 -22.96
N SER A 123 31.79 26.58 -24.14
CA SER A 123 32.82 27.48 -24.65
C SER A 123 32.27 28.60 -25.50
N ALA A 124 30.97 28.56 -25.83
CA ALA A 124 30.34 29.60 -26.64
C ALA A 124 30.29 30.93 -25.89
N LYS A 125 30.69 32.01 -26.59
CA LYS A 125 30.74 33.36 -26.00
C LYS A 125 29.41 33.77 -25.42
N GLU A 126 28.33 33.50 -26.12
CA GLU A 126 26.95 33.84 -25.74
C GLU A 126 26.55 33.17 -24.41
N TYR A 127 26.91 31.89 -24.22
CA TYR A 127 26.65 31.19 -22.98
C TYR A 127 27.48 31.70 -21.80
N VAL A 128 28.74 32.06 -22.07
CA VAL A 128 29.61 32.65 -21.05
C VAL A 128 29.09 34.03 -20.66
N ASP A 129 28.67 34.85 -21.64
CA ASP A 129 28.09 36.18 -21.43
C ASP A 129 26.76 36.10 -20.64
N ASP A 130 25.92 35.11 -20.93
CA ASP A 130 24.68 34.86 -20.20
C ASP A 130 24.94 34.51 -18.72
N LYS A 131 25.90 33.63 -18.44
CA LYS A 131 26.33 33.33 -17.08
C LYS A 131 26.88 34.55 -16.35
N ALA A 132 27.69 35.37 -17.04
CA ALA A 132 28.26 36.56 -16.46
C ALA A 132 27.18 37.63 -16.18
N ALA A 133 26.20 37.79 -17.07
CA ALA A 133 25.10 38.71 -16.91
C ALA A 133 24.31 38.45 -15.61
N ILE A 134 24.00 37.20 -15.31
CA ILE A 134 23.27 36.84 -14.08
C ILE A 134 24.07 37.12 -12.81
N GLN A 135 25.39 37.26 -12.87
CA GLN A 135 26.22 37.56 -11.70
C GLN A 135 26.36 39.08 -11.47
N LYS A 136 25.83 39.94 -12.39
CA LYS A 136 25.77 41.37 -12.17
C LYS A 136 24.76 41.71 -11.05
N THR A 137 25.04 42.72 -10.26
CA THR A 137 24.15 43.18 -9.17
C THR A 137 23.16 44.24 -9.68
N GLY A 138 22.02 44.38 -9.03
CA GLY A 138 20.98 45.33 -9.43
C GLY A 138 20.35 44.95 -10.78
N GLU A 139 20.02 45.93 -11.59
CA GLU A 139 19.32 45.75 -12.87
C GLU A 139 20.25 45.50 -14.08
N ALA A 140 21.56 45.52 -13.88
CA ALA A 140 22.53 45.39 -14.99
C ALA A 140 22.46 44.04 -15.74
N TYR A 141 21.79 43.02 -15.17
CA TYR A 141 21.55 41.75 -15.85
C TYR A 141 20.53 41.86 -17.00
N LEU A 142 19.66 42.89 -16.97
CA LEU A 142 18.65 43.15 -18.01
C LEU A 142 19.26 43.65 -19.34
N GLU A 143 20.52 44.03 -19.37
CA GLU A 143 21.23 44.42 -20.61
C GLU A 143 21.45 43.20 -21.54
N ASN A 144 21.37 41.99 -21.02
CA ASN A 144 21.58 40.77 -21.80
C ASN A 144 20.30 40.39 -22.57
N ALA A 145 20.43 40.18 -23.89
CA ALA A 145 19.31 39.87 -24.77
C ALA A 145 18.62 38.51 -24.41
N THR A 146 19.40 37.51 -24.06
CA THR A 146 18.88 36.16 -23.68
C THR A 146 18.10 36.25 -22.36
N VAL A 147 18.53 37.09 -21.44
CA VAL A 147 17.80 37.35 -20.18
C VAL A 147 16.46 38.00 -20.47
N GLN A 148 16.40 38.99 -21.33
CA GLN A 148 15.13 39.64 -21.70
C GLN A 148 14.19 38.66 -22.43
N GLU A 149 14.73 37.86 -23.33
CA GLU A 149 13.97 36.82 -24.02
C GLU A 149 13.34 35.82 -23.00
N PHE A 150 14.11 35.35 -22.04
CA PHE A 150 13.63 34.49 -20.96
C PHE A 150 12.50 35.15 -20.16
N ILE A 151 12.69 36.37 -19.71
CA ILE A 151 11.70 37.12 -18.95
C ILE A 151 10.41 37.27 -19.75
N ASN A 152 10.49 37.75 -20.99
CA ASN A 152 9.34 38.01 -21.84
C ASN A 152 8.58 36.70 -22.15
N TYR A 153 9.32 35.62 -22.46
CA TYR A 153 8.73 34.32 -22.78
C TYR A 153 7.97 33.72 -21.60
N TYR A 154 8.59 33.70 -20.42
CA TYR A 154 7.94 33.07 -19.25
C TYR A 154 6.87 33.96 -18.63
N SER A 155 7.04 35.29 -18.61
CA SER A 155 6.00 36.23 -18.17
C SER A 155 4.74 36.14 -19.05
N SER A 156 4.90 35.99 -20.37
CA SER A 156 3.76 35.81 -21.29
C SER A 156 2.98 34.51 -21.05
N LYS A 157 3.63 33.52 -20.45
CA LYS A 157 3.02 32.23 -20.05
C LYS A 157 2.46 32.23 -18.63
N GLY A 158 2.50 33.39 -17.95
CA GLY A 158 1.99 33.53 -16.59
C GLY A 158 2.89 32.93 -15.50
N TYR A 159 4.21 32.96 -15.71
CA TYR A 159 5.20 32.67 -14.68
C TYR A 159 5.61 33.96 -13.97
N ASP A 160 5.79 33.84 -12.65
CA ASP A 160 6.42 34.88 -11.84
C ASP A 160 7.94 34.81 -12.01
N ILE A 161 8.57 35.93 -12.31
CA ILE A 161 10.01 36.01 -12.46
C ILE A 161 10.63 36.44 -11.14
N ILE A 162 11.46 35.58 -10.57
CA ILE A 162 12.13 35.78 -9.29
C ILE A 162 13.61 36.02 -9.55
N ARG A 163 14.10 37.19 -9.15
CA ARG A 163 15.51 37.52 -9.17
C ARG A 163 16.13 37.27 -7.78
N LEU A 164 17.18 36.47 -7.72
CA LEU A 164 18.06 36.33 -6.57
C LEU A 164 19.38 37.03 -6.89
N ASP A 165 19.57 38.19 -6.32
CA ASP A 165 20.78 38.99 -6.59
C ASP A 165 22.04 38.36 -6.01
N THR A 166 23.16 38.57 -6.71
CA THR A 166 24.46 38.09 -6.25
C THR A 166 24.86 38.78 -4.93
N GLN A 167 25.04 37.98 -3.88
CA GLN A 167 25.43 38.48 -2.56
C GLN A 167 26.95 38.53 -2.45
N LYS A 168 27.49 39.74 -2.23
CA LYS A 168 28.94 39.98 -2.10
C LYS A 168 29.30 40.47 -0.70
N TYR A 169 30.53 40.19 -0.28
CA TYR A 169 31.14 40.82 0.88
C TYR A 169 31.54 42.28 0.50
N SER A 170 31.83 43.10 1.52
CA SER A 170 32.42 44.44 1.33
C SER A 170 33.71 44.42 0.51
N THR A 171 34.41 43.29 0.50
CA THR A 171 35.64 43.05 -0.28
C THR A 171 35.36 42.75 -1.78
N GLY A 172 34.11 42.74 -2.21
CA GLY A 172 33.70 42.40 -3.57
C GLY A 172 33.61 40.90 -3.90
N LYS A 173 34.08 40.01 -3.02
CA LYS A 173 33.96 38.53 -3.21
C LYS A 173 32.54 38.06 -2.96
N THR A 174 32.06 37.13 -3.78
CA THR A 174 30.74 36.51 -3.60
C THR A 174 30.72 35.70 -2.29
N LYS A 175 29.64 35.86 -1.50
CA LYS A 175 29.42 35.06 -0.29
C LYS A 175 29.18 33.57 -0.66
N PRO A 176 29.55 32.65 0.19
CA PRO A 176 29.18 31.23 -0.01
C PRO A 176 27.66 31.10 -0.20
N GLY A 177 27.24 30.40 -1.27
CA GLY A 177 25.84 30.28 -1.64
C GLY A 177 25.15 31.58 -2.10
N GLY A 178 25.88 32.67 -2.30
CA GLY A 178 25.36 33.95 -2.71
C GLY A 178 25.39 34.21 -4.24
N THR A 179 25.50 33.15 -5.03
CA THR A 179 25.44 33.21 -6.50
C THR A 179 24.10 33.79 -6.98
N GLY A 180 24.13 34.63 -8.01
CA GLY A 180 22.91 35.20 -8.58
C GLY A 180 22.14 34.20 -9.42
N TYR A 181 20.82 34.20 -9.29
CA TYR A 181 19.93 33.36 -10.10
C TYR A 181 18.73 34.14 -10.62
N LEU A 182 18.20 33.71 -11.76
CA LEU A 182 16.95 34.18 -12.32
C LEU A 182 16.04 32.98 -12.55
N LEU A 183 14.87 33.02 -11.94
CA LEU A 183 13.95 31.88 -11.84
C LEU A 183 12.59 32.29 -12.43
N ALA A 184 12.01 31.41 -13.24
CA ALA A 184 10.61 31.52 -13.66
C ALA A 184 9.82 30.46 -12.89
N VAL A 185 8.81 30.86 -12.15
CA VAL A 185 8.05 30.02 -11.22
C VAL A 185 6.56 30.16 -11.49
N LYS A 186 5.83 29.06 -11.52
CA LYS A 186 4.38 29.06 -11.67
C LYS A 186 3.77 28.03 -10.72
N GLU A 187 2.89 28.50 -9.84
CA GLU A 187 2.18 27.63 -8.93
C GLU A 187 1.25 26.65 -9.68
N ARG A 188 1.26 25.39 -9.29
CA ARG A 188 0.35 24.40 -9.83
C ARG A 188 -0.95 24.37 -9.06
N LEU A 189 -2.09 24.47 -9.77
CA LEU A 189 -3.41 24.34 -9.18
C LEU A 189 -3.58 22.96 -8.55
N MET A 190 -4.26 22.90 -7.40
CA MET A 190 -4.49 21.64 -6.68
C MET A 190 -5.19 20.58 -7.56
N ILE A 191 -6.12 20.99 -8.41
CA ILE A 191 -6.84 20.08 -9.31
C ILE A 191 -5.89 19.45 -10.35
N VAL A 192 -4.90 20.21 -10.84
CA VAL A 192 -3.89 19.72 -11.78
C VAL A 192 -2.99 18.70 -11.07
N ARG A 193 -2.57 19.00 -9.84
CA ARG A 193 -1.75 18.10 -9.02
C ARG A 193 -2.46 16.78 -8.72
N LEU A 194 -3.77 16.85 -8.39
CA LEU A 194 -4.61 15.67 -8.22
C LEU A 194 -4.66 14.83 -9.50
N TRP A 195 -4.89 15.50 -10.64
CA TRP A 195 -4.97 14.81 -11.92
C TRP A 195 -3.65 14.15 -12.29
N ASP A 196 -2.53 14.85 -12.10
CA ASP A 196 -1.19 14.31 -12.34
C ASP A 196 -0.90 13.11 -11.44
N TYR A 197 -1.30 13.19 -10.17
CA TYR A 197 -1.16 12.06 -9.24
C TYR A 197 -1.99 10.84 -9.67
N ILE A 198 -3.27 11.04 -10.02
CA ILE A 198 -4.15 9.95 -10.46
C ILE A 198 -3.64 9.33 -11.76
N LYS A 199 -3.23 10.16 -12.71
CA LYS A 199 -2.66 9.69 -13.98
C LYS A 199 -1.35 8.93 -13.77
N GLY A 200 -0.55 9.33 -12.81
CA GLY A 200 0.71 8.71 -12.46
C GLY A 200 0.59 7.43 -11.62
N LEU A 201 -0.60 7.12 -11.05
CA LEU A 201 -0.78 5.93 -10.20
C LEU A 201 -0.46 4.62 -10.91
N PHE A 202 -0.72 4.55 -12.21
CA PHE A 202 -0.38 3.38 -13.02
C PHE A 202 0.51 3.81 -14.16
N THR A 203 1.73 3.31 -14.17
CA THR A 203 2.65 3.47 -15.29
C THR A 203 2.62 2.21 -16.13
N VAL A 204 2.43 2.38 -17.43
CA VAL A 204 2.41 1.28 -18.39
C VAL A 204 3.67 1.37 -19.23
N GLU A 205 4.51 0.37 -19.14
CA GLU A 205 5.70 0.30 -19.98
C GLU A 205 5.37 -0.22 -21.37
N THR A 206 5.85 0.50 -22.37
CA THR A 206 5.61 0.19 -23.77
C THR A 206 6.88 -0.37 -24.42
N THR A 207 6.79 -0.78 -25.69
CA THR A 207 7.93 -1.22 -26.48
C THR A 207 9.05 -0.17 -26.60
N LYS A 208 8.71 1.13 -26.43
CA LYS A 208 9.69 2.22 -26.47
C LYS A 208 10.59 2.27 -25.23
N ASP A 209 10.13 1.67 -24.14
CA ASP A 209 10.87 1.63 -22.88
C ASP A 209 11.81 0.43 -22.81
N VAL A 210 11.73 -0.47 -23.80
CA VAL A 210 12.63 -1.63 -23.93
C VAL A 210 13.91 -1.21 -24.61
N THR A 211 15.02 -1.47 -23.96
CA THR A 211 16.35 -1.19 -24.49
C THR A 211 17.16 -2.47 -24.76
N ASP A 212 16.55 -3.64 -24.57
CA ASP A 212 17.20 -4.92 -24.86
C ASP A 212 17.07 -5.26 -26.33
N GLU A 213 18.20 -5.26 -27.04
CA GLU A 213 18.29 -5.55 -28.47
C GLU A 213 17.94 -7.01 -28.83
N ASN A 214 18.03 -7.90 -27.83
CA ASN A 214 17.72 -9.33 -28.04
C ASN A 214 16.22 -9.61 -27.96
N LEU A 215 15.43 -8.66 -27.54
CA LEU A 215 13.98 -8.80 -27.39
C LEU A 215 13.25 -8.44 -28.68
N THR A 216 13.31 -9.33 -29.66
CA THR A 216 12.77 -9.10 -31.03
C THR A 216 11.29 -9.37 -31.13
N ASP A 217 10.79 -10.41 -30.45
CA ASP A 217 9.39 -10.84 -30.52
C ASP A 217 8.60 -10.55 -29.24
N ARG A 218 7.32 -10.23 -29.41
CA ARG A 218 6.36 -10.01 -28.33
C ARG A 218 5.27 -11.06 -28.41
N TYR A 219 5.17 -11.92 -27.39
CA TYR A 219 4.12 -12.92 -27.30
C TYR A 219 3.68 -13.19 -25.87
N ILE A 220 2.46 -13.69 -25.73
CA ILE A 220 1.97 -14.37 -24.53
C ILE A 220 1.47 -15.73 -25.00
N ARG A 221 1.97 -16.82 -24.42
CA ARG A 221 1.62 -18.19 -24.77
C ARG A 221 1.12 -18.94 -23.55
N ILE A 222 0.21 -19.86 -23.77
CA ILE A 222 -0.21 -20.84 -22.77
C ILE A 222 0.46 -22.15 -23.16
N GLU A 223 1.25 -22.70 -22.27
CA GLU A 223 2.07 -23.87 -22.50
C GLU A 223 1.82 -24.93 -21.43
N LYS A 224 2.32 -26.14 -21.66
CA LYS A 224 2.26 -27.20 -20.65
C LYS A 224 3.20 -26.83 -19.51
N ASP A 225 2.72 -26.91 -18.28
CA ASP A 225 3.54 -26.64 -17.11
C ASP A 225 4.65 -27.70 -16.95
N PRO A 226 5.93 -27.32 -17.00
CA PRO A 226 7.05 -28.24 -16.84
C PRO A 226 7.16 -28.83 -15.44
N TYR A 227 6.47 -28.24 -14.44
CA TYR A 227 6.49 -28.69 -13.04
C TYR A 227 5.26 -29.52 -12.66
N GLY A 228 4.51 -30.04 -13.65
CA GLY A 228 3.41 -30.97 -13.43
C GLY A 228 2.06 -30.31 -13.14
N GLY A 229 1.96 -28.99 -13.22
CA GLY A 229 0.69 -28.27 -13.14
C GLY A 229 -0.15 -28.41 -14.43
N PRO A 230 -1.37 -27.89 -14.44
CA PRO A 230 -2.26 -28.00 -15.60
C PRO A 230 -1.79 -27.17 -16.81
N PHE A 231 -1.24 -26.00 -16.58
CA PHE A 231 -0.74 -25.08 -17.60
C PHE A 231 0.19 -24.03 -16.99
N ALA A 232 1.01 -23.45 -17.84
CA ALA A 232 1.80 -22.26 -17.57
C ALA A 232 1.43 -21.16 -18.56
N VAL A 233 1.56 -19.90 -18.16
CA VAL A 233 1.43 -18.74 -19.05
C VAL A 233 2.78 -18.06 -19.10
N VAL A 234 3.33 -17.87 -20.30
CA VAL A 234 4.66 -17.29 -20.51
C VAL A 234 4.58 -16.14 -21.48
N GLY A 235 5.05 -14.98 -21.05
CA GLY A 235 5.24 -13.81 -21.90
C GLY A 235 6.66 -13.69 -22.43
N SER A 236 6.82 -13.02 -23.55
CA SER A 236 8.14 -12.74 -24.12
C SER A 236 8.97 -11.87 -23.19
N GLY A 237 10.21 -12.20 -22.99
CA GLY A 237 11.17 -11.43 -22.23
C GLY A 237 12.41 -12.26 -21.97
N THR A 238 13.53 -11.83 -22.51
CA THR A 238 14.84 -12.45 -22.24
C THR A 238 15.50 -11.84 -21.02
N THR A 239 15.13 -10.61 -20.67
CA THR A 239 15.72 -9.83 -19.59
C THR A 239 14.72 -9.44 -18.52
N HIS A 240 13.63 -10.11 -18.39
CA HIS A 240 12.62 -9.95 -17.34
C HIS A 240 11.66 -8.77 -17.47
N LYS A 241 11.98 -7.69 -18.12
CA LYS A 241 11.15 -6.50 -18.13
C LYS A 241 9.77 -6.72 -18.73
N TYR A 242 9.66 -7.59 -19.73
CA TYR A 242 8.40 -7.94 -20.39
C TYR A 242 7.94 -9.35 -20.09
N LEU A 243 8.44 -9.92 -19.02
CA LEU A 243 8.02 -11.24 -18.60
C LEU A 243 6.62 -11.16 -18.01
N PHE A 244 5.70 -11.91 -18.59
CA PHE A 244 4.43 -12.27 -18.00
C PHE A 244 4.49 -13.77 -17.73
N TYR A 245 4.30 -14.16 -16.45
CA TYR A 245 4.60 -15.51 -16.04
C TYR A 245 3.69 -16.05 -14.95
N PHE A 246 3.27 -17.31 -15.11
CA PHE A 246 2.46 -18.06 -14.13
C PHE A 246 2.71 -19.57 -14.33
N ASP A 247 3.00 -20.29 -13.27
CA ASP A 247 3.04 -21.76 -13.25
C ASP A 247 2.70 -22.32 -11.86
N SER A 248 2.80 -23.64 -11.68
CA SER A 248 2.52 -24.30 -10.40
C SER A 248 3.51 -23.97 -9.29
N ARG A 249 4.74 -23.56 -9.62
CA ARG A 249 5.75 -23.07 -8.67
C ARG A 249 5.53 -21.60 -8.30
N PHE A 250 4.95 -20.84 -9.22
CA PHE A 250 4.64 -19.43 -9.04
C PHE A 250 3.14 -19.21 -9.31
N PRO A 251 2.26 -19.55 -8.35
CA PRO A 251 0.81 -19.52 -8.53
C PRO A 251 0.22 -18.10 -8.55
N PHE A 252 1.05 -17.10 -8.77
CA PHE A 252 0.65 -15.70 -8.91
C PHE A 252 1.03 -15.21 -10.30
N ILE A 253 0.19 -14.36 -10.87
CA ILE A 253 0.51 -13.71 -12.13
C ILE A 253 1.63 -12.69 -11.88
N HIS A 254 2.78 -12.94 -12.47
CA HIS A 254 3.89 -12.02 -12.50
C HIS A 254 3.85 -11.23 -13.81
N GLN A 255 4.03 -9.93 -13.75
CA GLN A 255 4.01 -9.06 -14.91
C GLN A 255 4.90 -7.84 -14.69
N ASN A 256 5.53 -7.36 -15.75
CA ASN A 256 6.41 -6.20 -15.76
C ASN A 256 5.92 -5.04 -16.63
N TRP A 257 4.66 -5.04 -17.02
CA TRP A 257 4.13 -4.02 -17.93
C TRP A 257 3.44 -2.89 -17.22
N ILE A 258 2.75 -3.20 -16.13
CA ILE A 258 1.96 -2.23 -15.38
C ILE A 258 2.55 -2.13 -13.98
N HIS A 259 2.94 -0.93 -13.60
CA HIS A 259 3.49 -0.66 -12.28
C HIS A 259 2.56 0.28 -11.53
N LEU A 260 2.33 -0.03 -10.26
CA LEU A 260 1.65 0.86 -9.33
C LEU A 260 2.68 1.84 -8.78
N ASN A 261 2.51 3.13 -9.06
CA ASN A 261 3.35 4.20 -8.56
C ASN A 261 2.55 5.04 -7.56
N LEU A 262 2.83 4.85 -6.29
CA LEU A 262 2.20 5.60 -5.20
C LEU A 262 2.81 6.99 -4.98
N GLY A 263 3.72 7.42 -5.86
CA GLY A 263 4.44 8.67 -5.75
C GLY A 263 5.81 8.51 -5.09
N VAL A 264 6.43 9.63 -4.79
CA VAL A 264 7.78 9.66 -4.21
C VAL A 264 7.77 10.20 -2.78
N SER A 265 8.68 9.71 -1.97
CA SER A 265 8.91 10.23 -0.62
C SER A 265 9.62 11.58 -0.69
N PHE A 266 9.17 12.55 0.11
CA PHE A 266 9.71 13.92 0.11
C PHE A 266 10.90 14.06 1.05
N THR A 267 10.77 13.56 2.28
CA THR A 267 11.73 13.84 3.33
C THR A 267 12.49 12.61 3.80
N ARG A 268 11.77 11.51 4.05
CA ARG A 268 12.35 10.34 4.72
C ARG A 268 13.21 9.48 3.80
N PHE A 269 12.75 9.19 2.60
CA PHE A 269 13.45 8.38 1.59
C PHE A 269 13.76 9.18 0.32
N ARG A 270 13.78 10.46 0.42
CA ARG A 270 14.14 11.50 -0.57
C ARG A 270 14.14 11.06 -2.04
N GLY A 271 12.97 11.16 -2.65
CA GLY A 271 12.80 10.89 -4.08
C GLY A 271 12.79 9.41 -4.44
N GLN A 272 12.81 8.51 -3.46
CA GLN A 272 12.54 7.10 -3.72
C GLN A 272 11.06 6.89 -3.94
N GLU A 273 10.73 5.98 -4.82
CA GLU A 273 9.37 5.56 -5.09
C GLU A 273 8.79 4.85 -3.86
N ILE A 274 7.60 5.27 -3.44
CA ILE A 274 6.99 4.78 -2.19
C ILE A 274 6.57 3.31 -2.33
N THR A 275 6.15 2.89 -3.52
CA THR A 275 5.81 1.48 -3.78
C THR A 275 7.00 0.57 -3.48
N SER A 276 8.19 0.94 -3.94
CA SER A 276 9.44 0.22 -3.63
C SER A 276 9.75 0.25 -2.14
N VAL A 277 9.64 1.42 -1.50
CA VAL A 277 9.90 1.57 -0.06
C VAL A 277 9.06 0.61 0.80
N ILE A 278 7.78 0.42 0.47
CA ILE A 278 6.88 -0.43 1.25
C ILE A 278 6.96 -1.92 0.88
N SER A 279 7.35 -2.25 -0.35
CA SER A 279 7.35 -3.62 -0.88
C SER A 279 8.72 -4.31 -0.80
N GLU A 280 9.80 -3.55 -0.72
CA GLU A 280 11.14 -4.14 -0.60
C GLU A 280 11.51 -4.52 0.83
N PRO A 281 12.19 -5.66 1.01
CA PRO A 281 12.79 -6.01 2.29
C PRO A 281 13.81 -4.97 2.75
N ALA A 282 13.84 -4.66 4.04
CA ALA A 282 14.72 -3.63 4.60
C ALA A 282 15.99 -4.18 5.30
N GLY A 283 16.23 -5.50 5.24
CA GLY A 283 17.35 -6.15 5.92
C GLY A 283 18.66 -6.10 5.13
N ASP A 284 19.63 -6.89 5.61
CA ASP A 284 20.95 -6.96 5.00
C ASP A 284 20.92 -7.55 3.59
N LEU A 285 21.81 -7.09 2.73
CA LEU A 285 22.01 -7.66 1.40
C LEU A 285 22.60 -9.07 1.51
N LYS A 286 21.95 -10.02 0.86
CA LYS A 286 22.42 -11.41 0.77
C LYS A 286 22.46 -11.85 -0.68
N THR A 287 23.45 -12.64 -1.04
CA THR A 287 23.51 -13.28 -2.34
C THR A 287 22.33 -14.22 -2.52
N VAL A 288 21.60 -14.05 -3.59
CA VAL A 288 20.45 -14.89 -3.95
C VAL A 288 20.63 -15.39 -5.38
N ARG A 289 20.49 -16.69 -5.54
CA ARG A 289 20.47 -17.33 -6.85
C ARG A 289 19.05 -17.77 -7.16
N THR A 290 18.45 -17.19 -8.19
CA THR A 290 17.09 -17.51 -8.61
C THR A 290 17.13 -18.15 -9.99
N GLN A 291 16.51 -19.33 -10.11
CA GLN A 291 16.36 -19.98 -11.39
C GLN A 291 15.22 -19.31 -12.17
N TYR A 292 15.49 -19.06 -13.43
CA TYR A 292 14.46 -18.62 -14.37
C TYR A 292 13.38 -19.66 -14.58
N PRO A 293 12.18 -19.22 -15.02
CA PRO A 293 11.18 -20.14 -15.49
C PRO A 293 11.76 -21.06 -16.57
N ALA A 294 11.52 -22.35 -16.45
CA ALA A 294 12.05 -23.35 -17.37
C ALA A 294 11.59 -23.13 -18.82
N GLN A 295 10.43 -22.49 -19.02
CA GLN A 295 9.88 -22.14 -20.32
C GLN A 295 10.74 -21.15 -21.09
N LEU A 296 11.56 -20.37 -20.41
CA LEU A 296 12.49 -19.45 -21.06
C LEU A 296 13.86 -20.10 -21.40
N GLY A 297 13.89 -21.40 -21.28
CA GLY A 297 15.02 -22.19 -21.74
C GLY A 297 16.14 -22.24 -20.77
N THR A 298 15.93 -23.05 -19.56
CA THR A 298 17.10 -22.91 -18.97
C THR A 298 17.51 -23.54 -17.71
N ASP A 299 18.63 -23.99 -17.83
CA ASP A 299 19.64 -24.09 -16.81
C ASP A 299 20.24 -22.70 -16.42
N ILE A 300 19.63 -21.60 -16.86
CA ILE A 300 20.12 -20.27 -16.54
C ILE A 300 19.62 -19.90 -15.14
N TYR A 301 20.57 -19.77 -14.24
CA TYR A 301 20.36 -19.17 -12.94
C TYR A 301 20.71 -17.70 -13.04
N ALA A 302 19.79 -16.85 -12.62
CA ALA A 302 20.06 -15.45 -12.47
C ALA A 302 19.95 -15.06 -11.00
N ASP A 303 20.88 -14.27 -10.55
CA ASP A 303 20.84 -13.62 -9.27
C ASP A 303 20.01 -12.34 -9.43
N THR A 304 18.96 -12.19 -8.63
CA THR A 304 18.03 -11.07 -8.76
C THR A 304 18.07 -10.18 -7.53
N ALA A 305 17.95 -8.86 -7.73
CA ALA A 305 17.97 -7.89 -6.65
C ALA A 305 16.70 -7.93 -5.80
N SER A 306 15.60 -8.20 -6.43
CA SER A 306 14.29 -8.28 -5.84
C SER A 306 13.48 -9.29 -6.62
N ASP A 307 12.22 -9.33 -6.38
CA ASP A 307 11.29 -10.01 -7.23
C ASP A 307 11.49 -9.50 -8.67
N PHE A 308 11.85 -10.38 -9.63
CA PHE A 308 12.17 -10.00 -11.01
C PHE A 308 11.01 -9.42 -11.79
N HIS A 309 9.97 -9.04 -11.10
CA HIS A 309 8.77 -8.62 -11.76
C HIS A 309 8.50 -7.14 -11.67
N THR A 310 9.16 -6.43 -10.78
CA THR A 310 8.60 -5.15 -10.38
C THR A 310 9.52 -3.96 -10.52
N LEU A 311 10.82 -4.14 -10.64
CA LEU A 311 11.71 -3.00 -10.51
C LEU A 311 12.61 -2.83 -11.69
N THR A 312 12.33 -1.79 -12.41
CA THR A 312 13.30 -1.17 -13.29
C THR A 312 14.17 -0.24 -12.46
N TYR A 313 15.41 -0.61 -12.27
CA TYR A 313 16.37 0.31 -11.71
C TYR A 313 16.71 1.39 -12.74
N ASN A 314 16.59 2.62 -12.36
CA ASN A 314 17.16 3.70 -13.15
C ASN A 314 18.66 3.73 -12.90
N MET A 315 19.45 3.21 -13.84
CA MET A 315 20.90 3.12 -13.72
C MET A 315 21.57 4.48 -13.45
N GLY A 316 20.95 5.58 -13.86
CA GLY A 316 21.45 6.92 -13.58
C GLY A 316 21.30 7.36 -12.12
N GLU A 317 20.37 6.74 -11.39
CA GLU A 317 20.07 7.07 -9.99
C GLU A 317 20.74 6.13 -8.98
N LEU A 318 21.35 5.03 -9.44
CA LEU A 318 22.05 4.08 -8.59
C LEU A 318 23.35 4.67 -8.02
N THR A 319 23.64 4.35 -6.78
CA THR A 319 24.96 4.61 -6.17
C THR A 319 26.04 3.77 -6.84
N ALA A 320 27.33 4.12 -6.63
CA ALA A 320 28.43 3.36 -7.20
C ALA A 320 28.40 1.87 -6.75
N ALA A 321 28.09 1.62 -5.48
CA ALA A 321 27.96 0.26 -4.95
C ALA A 321 26.76 -0.50 -5.57
N GLU A 322 25.66 0.17 -5.80
CA GLU A 322 24.50 -0.46 -6.44
C GLU A 322 24.75 -0.75 -7.91
N LYS A 323 25.52 0.08 -8.61
CA LYS A 323 25.93 -0.20 -10.02
C LYS A 323 26.82 -1.42 -10.14
N GLU A 324 27.62 -1.73 -9.14
CA GLU A 324 28.41 -2.97 -9.10
C GLU A 324 27.54 -4.20 -8.82
N GLN A 325 26.40 -4.02 -8.15
CA GLN A 325 25.49 -5.09 -7.81
C GLN A 325 24.48 -5.41 -8.92
N PHE A 326 24.15 -4.45 -9.78
CA PHE A 326 23.13 -4.59 -10.82
C PHE A 326 23.79 -4.62 -12.21
N ASN A 327 23.63 -5.73 -12.92
CA ASN A 327 24.21 -5.91 -14.25
C ASN A 327 23.48 -5.12 -15.32
N ASP A 328 22.20 -4.89 -15.12
CA ASP A 328 21.36 -4.10 -16.02
C ASP A 328 20.21 -3.42 -15.25
N LYS A 329 19.43 -2.61 -15.96
CA LYS A 329 18.28 -1.90 -15.40
C LYS A 329 17.07 -2.81 -15.12
N TYR A 330 17.14 -4.08 -15.47
CA TYR A 330 16.07 -5.05 -15.40
C TYR A 330 16.23 -6.08 -14.30
N THR A 331 17.11 -5.84 -13.34
CA THR A 331 17.10 -6.64 -12.13
C THR A 331 17.96 -7.89 -12.08
N ILE A 332 18.92 -8.04 -12.95
CA ILE A 332 19.95 -9.05 -12.69
C ILE A 332 20.87 -8.48 -11.62
N ALA A 333 20.79 -9.01 -10.43
CA ALA A 333 21.64 -8.60 -9.33
C ALA A 333 22.11 -9.80 -8.53
N THR A 334 23.33 -9.66 -8.01
CA THR A 334 23.95 -10.68 -7.18
C THR A 334 23.39 -10.72 -5.78
N TYR A 335 22.66 -9.69 -5.36
CA TYR A 335 22.25 -9.50 -3.97
C TYR A 335 20.76 -9.15 -3.85
N ARG A 336 20.14 -9.72 -2.84
CA ARG A 336 18.78 -9.39 -2.40
C ARG A 336 18.80 -8.98 -0.95
N ARG A 337 17.99 -8.00 -0.58
CA ARG A 337 17.78 -7.67 0.84
C ARG A 337 17.04 -8.80 1.54
N SER A 338 17.51 -9.13 2.74
CA SER A 338 16.91 -10.17 3.57
C SER A 338 15.75 -9.63 4.41
N GLY A 339 14.92 -10.54 4.93
CA GLY A 339 13.80 -10.21 5.81
C GLY A 339 12.50 -9.97 5.06
N LEU A 340 11.50 -9.49 5.79
CA LEU A 340 10.21 -9.13 5.25
C LEU A 340 10.18 -7.64 4.92
N SER A 341 9.41 -7.28 3.90
CA SER A 341 9.08 -5.90 3.55
C SER A 341 8.19 -5.24 4.63
N MET A 342 8.03 -3.93 4.56
CA MET A 342 7.13 -3.22 5.50
C MET A 342 5.69 -3.72 5.36
N LEU A 343 5.27 -3.99 4.14
CA LEU A 343 3.95 -4.53 3.83
C LEU A 343 3.76 -5.91 4.45
N GLU A 344 4.71 -6.82 4.22
CA GLU A 344 4.67 -8.18 4.75
C GLU A 344 4.69 -8.21 6.28
N ASN A 345 5.48 -7.36 6.93
CA ASN A 345 5.50 -7.23 8.39
C ASN A 345 4.12 -6.86 8.96
N SER A 346 3.46 -5.86 8.37
CA SER A 346 2.11 -5.45 8.77
C SER A 346 1.09 -6.58 8.55
N PHE A 347 1.16 -7.26 7.39
CA PHE A 347 0.25 -8.37 7.08
C PHE A 347 0.46 -9.57 8.00
N VAL A 348 1.69 -9.96 8.29
CA VAL A 348 2.00 -11.08 9.21
C VAL A 348 1.40 -10.81 10.59
N ILE A 349 1.64 -9.64 11.16
CA ILE A 349 1.07 -9.27 12.47
C ILE A 349 -0.46 -9.25 12.41
N GLY A 350 -1.04 -8.60 11.40
CA GLY A 350 -2.47 -8.46 11.26
C GLY A 350 -3.20 -9.78 11.05
N ILE A 351 -2.68 -10.63 10.17
CA ILE A 351 -3.29 -11.95 9.87
C ILE A 351 -3.21 -12.88 11.08
N ILE A 352 -2.04 -12.97 11.72
CA ILE A 352 -1.88 -13.84 12.90
C ILE A 352 -2.75 -13.32 14.04
N ALA A 353 -2.82 -12.02 14.28
CA ALA A 353 -3.70 -11.43 15.27
C ALA A 353 -5.18 -11.75 14.99
N THR A 354 -5.61 -11.67 13.73
CA THR A 354 -6.96 -12.05 13.31
C THR A 354 -7.24 -13.54 13.54
N ILE A 355 -6.32 -14.42 13.19
CA ILE A 355 -6.46 -15.86 13.45
C ILE A 355 -6.65 -16.12 14.95
N ILE A 356 -5.82 -15.51 15.79
CA ILE A 356 -5.94 -15.61 17.26
C ILE A 356 -7.29 -15.06 17.73
N GLU A 357 -7.71 -13.89 17.21
CA GLU A 357 -9.00 -13.29 17.53
C GLU A 357 -10.16 -14.25 17.27
N TYR A 358 -10.22 -14.85 16.08
CA TYR A 358 -11.32 -15.75 15.72
C TYR A 358 -11.22 -17.11 16.43
N CYS A 359 -10.02 -17.66 16.58
CA CYS A 359 -9.81 -18.95 17.27
C CYS A 359 -10.15 -18.89 18.76
N ILE A 360 -9.98 -17.74 19.40
CA ILE A 360 -10.26 -17.57 20.84
C ILE A 360 -11.60 -16.88 21.06
N GLY A 361 -11.84 -15.77 20.35
CA GLY A 361 -13.01 -14.90 20.58
C GLY A 361 -14.34 -15.58 20.26
N LEU A 362 -14.42 -16.35 19.14
CA LEU A 362 -15.67 -17.05 18.81
C LEU A 362 -16.03 -18.12 19.82
N PRO A 363 -15.15 -19.08 20.16
CA PRO A 363 -15.49 -20.12 21.15
C PRO A 363 -15.84 -19.54 22.52
N LEU A 364 -15.10 -18.51 22.96
CA LEU A 364 -15.40 -17.86 24.24
C LEU A 364 -16.73 -17.10 24.21
N GLY A 365 -17.03 -16.38 23.12
CA GLY A 365 -18.32 -15.71 22.96
C GLY A 365 -19.51 -16.66 22.93
N ILE A 366 -19.36 -17.81 22.23
CA ILE A 366 -20.35 -18.91 22.23
C ILE A 366 -20.52 -19.50 23.63
N LEU A 367 -19.41 -19.76 24.34
CA LEU A 367 -19.43 -20.31 25.69
C LEU A 367 -20.13 -19.36 26.67
N MET A 368 -19.84 -18.06 26.61
CA MET A 368 -20.51 -17.02 27.41
C MET A 368 -22.02 -16.99 27.16
N ALA A 369 -22.45 -17.05 25.89
CA ALA A 369 -23.87 -17.08 25.56
C ALA A 369 -24.57 -18.33 26.08
N ARG A 370 -23.95 -19.51 25.93
CA ARG A 370 -24.48 -20.79 26.43
C ARG A 370 -24.55 -20.85 27.95
N LYS A 371 -23.62 -20.20 28.63
CA LYS A 371 -23.52 -20.13 30.09
C LYS A 371 -23.91 -18.74 30.59
N LYS A 372 -24.89 -18.12 29.94
CA LYS A 372 -25.42 -16.81 30.31
C LYS A 372 -25.76 -16.77 31.81
N ASP A 373 -25.45 -15.66 32.45
CA ASP A 373 -25.70 -15.37 33.87
C ASP A 373 -24.96 -16.31 34.85
N THR A 374 -23.94 -17.05 34.38
CA THR A 374 -23.03 -17.83 35.23
C THR A 374 -21.71 -17.09 35.45
N TRP A 375 -20.86 -17.65 36.35
CA TRP A 375 -19.53 -17.09 36.61
C TRP A 375 -18.65 -16.98 35.36
N ILE A 376 -18.79 -17.91 34.41
CA ILE A 376 -18.05 -17.89 33.12
C ILE A 376 -18.43 -16.65 32.31
N ASP A 377 -19.72 -16.38 32.23
CA ASP A 377 -20.22 -15.19 31.54
C ASP A 377 -19.76 -13.90 32.25
N THR A 378 -19.83 -13.88 33.59
CA THR A 378 -19.39 -12.75 34.40
C THR A 378 -17.90 -12.44 34.22
N VAL A 379 -17.02 -13.45 34.25
CA VAL A 379 -15.57 -13.27 34.01
C VAL A 379 -15.31 -12.80 32.59
N GLY A 380 -16.00 -13.37 31.59
CA GLY A 380 -15.88 -12.91 30.21
C GLY A 380 -16.34 -11.45 30.04
N MET A 381 -17.41 -11.04 30.72
CA MET A 381 -17.86 -9.65 30.71
C MET A 381 -16.85 -8.71 31.38
N TRP A 382 -16.21 -9.09 32.48
CA TRP A 382 -15.14 -8.31 33.11
C TRP A 382 -13.96 -8.12 32.16
N TYR A 383 -13.54 -9.17 31.45
CA TYR A 383 -12.49 -9.06 30.44
C TYR A 383 -12.89 -8.07 29.33
N ILE A 384 -14.10 -8.19 28.79
CA ILE A 384 -14.61 -7.30 27.74
C ILE A 384 -14.62 -5.85 28.23
N ILE A 385 -15.16 -5.61 29.45
CA ILE A 385 -15.22 -4.25 30.02
C ILE A 385 -13.81 -3.70 30.22
N PHE A 386 -12.91 -4.48 30.81
CA PHE A 386 -11.53 -4.07 31.04
C PHE A 386 -10.83 -3.67 29.72
N ILE A 387 -10.84 -4.56 28.72
CA ILE A 387 -10.10 -4.32 27.47
C ILE A 387 -10.71 -3.18 26.64
N MET A 388 -12.01 -2.91 26.78
CA MET A 388 -12.67 -1.81 26.07
C MET A 388 -12.59 -0.47 26.81
N ALA A 389 -12.47 -0.48 28.14
CA ALA A 389 -12.38 0.73 28.95
C ALA A 389 -10.95 1.29 29.03
N VAL A 390 -9.95 0.40 29.01
CA VAL A 390 -8.55 0.81 29.12
C VAL A 390 -8.05 1.35 27.77
N PRO A 391 -7.41 2.53 27.74
CA PRO A 391 -6.81 3.07 26.53
C PRO A 391 -5.80 2.10 25.90
N SER A 392 -5.82 1.99 24.56
CA SER A 392 -4.99 1.03 23.83
C SER A 392 -3.51 1.11 24.19
N LEU A 393 -2.95 2.30 24.30
CA LEU A 393 -1.54 2.48 24.69
C LEU A 393 -1.25 1.89 26.06
N ALA A 394 -2.14 2.04 27.04
CA ALA A 394 -1.91 1.56 28.40
C ALA A 394 -1.77 0.04 28.46
N TYR A 395 -2.66 -0.72 27.81
CA TYR A 395 -2.53 -2.18 27.80
C TYR A 395 -1.38 -2.67 26.89
N ILE A 396 -1.06 -1.97 25.79
CA ILE A 396 0.12 -2.30 24.96
C ILE A 396 1.39 -2.22 25.81
N PHE A 397 1.58 -1.12 26.57
CA PHE A 397 2.74 -0.98 27.46
C PHE A 397 2.71 -1.99 28.61
N MET A 398 1.54 -2.31 29.16
CA MET A 398 1.41 -3.34 30.17
C MET A 398 1.86 -4.71 29.65
N PHE A 399 1.39 -5.11 28.46
CA PHE A 399 1.80 -6.38 27.85
C PHE A 399 3.27 -6.37 27.46
N ALA A 400 3.81 -5.24 27.00
CA ALA A 400 5.23 -5.09 26.76
C ALA A 400 6.03 -5.30 28.04
N ALA A 401 5.61 -4.68 29.15
CA ALA A 401 6.30 -4.83 30.44
C ALA A 401 6.24 -6.27 30.98
N VAL A 402 5.10 -6.91 30.90
CA VAL A 402 4.95 -8.32 31.31
C VAL A 402 5.75 -9.24 30.37
N GLY A 403 5.62 -9.05 29.06
CA GLY A 403 6.31 -9.86 28.07
C GLY A 403 7.84 -9.79 28.19
N THR A 404 8.39 -8.61 28.44
CA THR A 404 9.84 -8.45 28.60
C THR A 404 10.34 -8.93 29.95
N ARG A 405 9.63 -8.66 31.06
CA ARG A 405 10.12 -8.99 32.40
C ARG A 405 9.86 -10.44 32.82
N VAL A 406 8.74 -11.02 32.37
CA VAL A 406 8.34 -12.37 32.77
C VAL A 406 8.75 -13.41 31.74
N PHE A 407 8.61 -13.10 30.46
CA PHE A 407 8.85 -14.03 29.35
C PHE A 407 10.15 -13.75 28.58
N ASN A 408 10.89 -12.74 28.96
CA ASN A 408 12.14 -12.30 28.30
C ASN A 408 12.01 -12.08 26.79
N LEU A 409 10.83 -11.57 26.36
CA LEU A 409 10.56 -11.27 24.94
C LEU A 409 11.15 -9.91 24.55
N PRO A 410 11.64 -9.74 23.31
CA PRO A 410 12.23 -8.48 22.88
C PRO A 410 11.17 -7.37 22.80
N TYR A 411 11.44 -6.23 23.45
CA TYR A 411 10.54 -5.08 23.41
C TYR A 411 10.56 -4.37 22.05
N LYS A 412 11.75 -4.15 21.49
CA LYS A 412 11.90 -3.51 20.18
C LYS A 412 12.29 -4.54 19.13
N PHE A 413 11.66 -4.44 17.97
CA PHE A 413 11.89 -5.36 16.86
C PHE A 413 13.37 -5.45 16.43
N ALA A 414 14.06 -4.31 16.40
CA ALA A 414 15.48 -4.25 16.03
C ALA A 414 16.41 -5.02 16.98
N ASN A 415 16.06 -5.10 18.27
CA ASN A 415 16.89 -5.70 19.30
C ASN A 415 16.73 -7.22 19.43
N ALA A 416 15.87 -7.83 18.60
CA ALA A 416 15.62 -9.25 18.67
C ALA A 416 16.73 -10.05 17.97
N GLU A 417 17.39 -10.93 18.71
CA GLU A 417 18.34 -11.91 18.15
C GLU A 417 17.60 -12.89 17.25
N ILE A 418 16.45 -13.39 17.73
CA ILE A 418 15.57 -14.26 16.97
C ILE A 418 14.38 -13.43 16.49
N LYS A 419 14.33 -13.10 15.20
CA LYS A 419 13.31 -12.21 14.62
C LYS A 419 11.87 -12.69 14.84
N VAL A 420 11.62 -14.01 14.89
CA VAL A 420 10.29 -14.55 15.12
C VAL A 420 9.73 -14.14 16.49
N LEU A 421 10.57 -14.06 17.52
CA LEU A 421 10.14 -13.64 18.87
C LEU A 421 9.68 -12.17 18.91
N ALA A 422 10.21 -11.34 18.00
CA ALA A 422 9.82 -9.93 17.91
C ALA A 422 8.36 -9.71 17.44
N TYR A 423 7.75 -10.69 16.79
CA TYR A 423 6.35 -10.60 16.37
C TYR A 423 5.35 -10.95 17.47
N ILE A 424 5.77 -11.64 18.54
CA ILE A 424 4.86 -12.13 19.59
C ILE A 424 4.15 -10.98 20.30
N LEU A 425 4.90 -10.04 20.86
CA LEU A 425 4.32 -8.93 21.64
C LEU A 425 3.40 -8.03 20.80
N PRO A 426 3.79 -7.57 19.59
CA PRO A 426 2.90 -6.79 18.73
C PRO A 426 1.62 -7.54 18.38
N THR A 427 1.74 -8.82 18.02
CA THR A 427 0.60 -9.65 17.62
C THR A 427 -0.39 -9.88 18.76
N ILE A 428 0.09 -10.24 19.95
CA ILE A 428 -0.76 -10.43 21.14
C ILE A 428 -1.41 -9.11 21.53
N SER A 429 -0.66 -8.01 21.57
CA SER A 429 -1.19 -6.69 21.91
C SER A 429 -2.29 -6.22 20.96
N LEU A 430 -2.21 -6.61 19.69
CA LEU A 430 -3.23 -6.32 18.68
C LEU A 430 -4.45 -7.25 18.79
N ALA A 431 -4.21 -8.54 19.06
CA ALA A 431 -5.27 -9.56 19.12
C ALA A 431 -6.20 -9.40 20.33
N LEU A 432 -5.66 -9.09 21.52
CA LEU A 432 -6.43 -9.10 22.76
C LEU A 432 -7.66 -8.16 22.75
N PRO A 433 -7.57 -6.89 22.34
CA PRO A 433 -8.76 -6.03 22.25
C PRO A 433 -9.79 -6.54 21.24
N SER A 434 -9.30 -7.12 20.14
CA SER A 434 -10.14 -7.67 19.08
C SER A 434 -10.89 -8.91 19.56
N ILE A 435 -10.24 -9.78 20.35
CA ILE A 435 -10.89 -10.92 21.02
C ILE A 435 -12.06 -10.42 21.88
N GLY A 436 -11.85 -9.41 22.73
CA GLY A 436 -12.93 -8.87 23.58
C GLY A 436 -14.11 -8.32 22.78
N ARG A 437 -13.83 -7.64 21.70
CA ARG A 437 -14.85 -7.13 20.77
C ARG A 437 -15.65 -8.25 20.12
N LEU A 438 -14.96 -9.29 19.62
CA LEU A 438 -15.58 -10.43 18.98
C LEU A 438 -16.41 -11.27 19.95
N MET A 439 -15.90 -11.50 21.17
CA MET A 439 -16.64 -12.16 22.26
C MET A 439 -17.97 -11.44 22.56
N LYS A 440 -17.93 -10.09 22.68
CA LYS A 440 -19.11 -9.26 22.91
C LYS A 440 -20.16 -9.43 21.82
N TRP A 441 -19.75 -9.32 20.56
CA TRP A 441 -20.68 -9.41 19.43
C TRP A 441 -21.21 -10.83 19.25
N MET A 442 -20.37 -11.85 19.36
CA MET A 442 -20.80 -13.26 19.26
C MET A 442 -21.79 -13.61 20.36
N ARG A 443 -21.49 -13.24 21.62
CA ARG A 443 -22.41 -13.43 22.74
C ARG A 443 -23.76 -12.77 22.47
N ARG A 444 -23.76 -11.51 22.01
CA ARG A 444 -24.98 -10.76 21.71
C ARG A 444 -25.82 -11.46 20.63
N TYR A 445 -25.21 -11.76 19.50
CA TYR A 445 -25.91 -12.42 18.39
C TYR A 445 -26.46 -13.80 18.79
N MET A 446 -25.72 -14.56 19.58
CA MET A 446 -26.20 -15.83 20.11
C MET A 446 -27.44 -15.66 20.97
N ILE A 447 -27.44 -14.71 21.90
CA ILE A 447 -28.59 -14.42 22.78
C ILE A 447 -29.80 -13.97 21.96
N ASP A 448 -29.61 -13.10 20.99
CA ASP A 448 -30.67 -12.63 20.10
C ASP A 448 -31.31 -13.80 19.35
N GLN A 449 -30.50 -14.75 18.84
CA GLN A 449 -31.01 -15.95 18.17
C GLN A 449 -31.71 -16.92 19.12
N MET A 450 -31.26 -17.06 20.36
CA MET A 450 -31.87 -17.96 21.36
C MET A 450 -33.34 -17.62 21.65
N ASN A 451 -33.74 -16.36 21.47
CA ASN A 451 -35.07 -15.87 21.71
C ASN A 451 -35.99 -15.94 20.48
N SER A 452 -35.48 -16.39 19.33
CA SER A 452 -36.23 -16.46 18.07
C SER A 452 -37.25 -17.60 18.05
N ASP A 453 -38.31 -17.41 17.26
CA ASP A 453 -39.41 -18.39 17.19
C ASP A 453 -39.00 -19.72 16.59
N TYR A 454 -38.09 -19.72 15.59
CA TYR A 454 -37.58 -20.97 15.02
C TYR A 454 -36.84 -21.87 16.05
N VAL A 455 -36.25 -21.27 17.09
CA VAL A 455 -35.62 -22.01 18.19
C VAL A 455 -36.70 -22.64 19.09
N LYS A 456 -37.81 -21.92 19.34
CA LYS A 456 -38.96 -22.47 20.07
C LYS A 456 -39.57 -23.65 19.30
N PHE A 457 -39.70 -23.54 17.97
CA PHE A 457 -40.16 -24.64 17.12
C PHE A 457 -39.22 -25.87 17.20
N ALA A 458 -37.92 -25.64 17.06
CA ALA A 458 -36.94 -26.74 17.13
C ALA A 458 -36.99 -27.49 18.47
N ARG A 459 -37.26 -26.78 19.58
CA ARG A 459 -37.50 -27.43 20.89
C ARG A 459 -38.81 -28.20 20.94
N ALA A 460 -39.88 -27.66 20.33
CA ALA A 460 -41.18 -28.35 20.25
C ALA A 460 -41.10 -29.63 19.39
N GLU A 461 -40.24 -29.67 18.40
CA GLU A 461 -39.94 -30.86 17.57
C GLU A 461 -39.04 -31.90 18.29
N GLY A 462 -38.57 -31.59 19.52
CA GLY A 462 -37.80 -32.52 20.32
C GLY A 462 -36.31 -32.58 19.98
N LEU A 463 -35.77 -31.60 19.27
CA LEU A 463 -34.34 -31.50 19.01
C LEU A 463 -33.55 -31.30 20.32
N SER A 464 -32.39 -31.94 20.42
CA SER A 464 -31.53 -31.75 21.59
C SER A 464 -30.98 -30.32 21.66
N GLU A 465 -30.78 -29.82 22.88
CA GLU A 465 -30.18 -28.47 23.07
C GLU A 465 -28.82 -28.36 22.37
N LYS A 466 -28.03 -29.42 22.27
CA LYS A 466 -26.75 -29.42 21.54
C LYS A 466 -26.96 -29.18 20.05
N GLU A 467 -27.93 -29.80 19.44
CA GLU A 467 -28.28 -29.60 18.02
C GLU A 467 -28.81 -28.17 17.78
N ILE A 468 -29.71 -27.71 18.63
CA ILE A 468 -30.27 -26.37 18.57
C ILE A 468 -29.15 -25.32 18.63
N TYR A 469 -28.24 -25.45 19.58
CA TYR A 469 -27.11 -24.49 19.69
C TYR A 469 -26.13 -24.56 18.52
N SER A 470 -25.76 -25.77 18.06
CA SER A 470 -24.72 -25.91 17.02
C SER A 470 -25.24 -25.58 15.61
N ILE A 471 -26.44 -26.07 15.27
CA ILE A 471 -26.97 -25.99 13.91
C ILE A 471 -27.84 -24.73 13.71
N HIS A 472 -28.69 -24.40 14.66
CA HIS A 472 -29.65 -23.33 14.49
C HIS A 472 -29.17 -21.99 15.03
N ILE A 473 -28.72 -21.93 16.28
CA ILE A 473 -28.35 -20.66 16.92
C ILE A 473 -26.98 -20.19 16.42
N SER A 474 -25.93 -21.02 16.55
CA SER A 474 -24.57 -20.59 16.22
C SER A 474 -24.41 -20.24 14.73
N LYS A 475 -25.00 -21.05 13.84
CA LYS A 475 -24.94 -20.80 12.40
C LYS A 475 -25.54 -19.44 12.02
N ASN A 476 -26.74 -19.12 12.54
CA ASN A 476 -27.39 -17.87 12.26
C ASN A 476 -26.68 -16.66 12.93
N ALA A 477 -26.19 -16.84 14.16
CA ALA A 477 -25.42 -15.84 14.87
C ALA A 477 -24.07 -15.51 14.20
N MET A 478 -23.50 -16.45 13.45
CA MET A 478 -22.23 -16.23 12.72
C MET A 478 -22.40 -15.42 11.42
N ILE A 479 -23.60 -15.29 10.86
CA ILE A 479 -23.80 -14.58 9.59
C ILE A 479 -23.21 -13.14 9.62
N PRO A 480 -23.56 -12.28 10.60
CA PRO A 480 -22.99 -10.94 10.67
C PRO A 480 -21.48 -10.95 10.94
N ILE A 481 -20.97 -11.95 11.64
CA ILE A 481 -19.54 -12.09 11.95
C ILE A 481 -18.75 -12.42 10.68
N VAL A 482 -19.24 -13.35 9.87
CA VAL A 482 -18.60 -13.72 8.59
C VAL A 482 -18.52 -12.54 7.64
N HIS A 483 -19.58 -11.72 7.57
CA HIS A 483 -19.57 -10.47 6.83
C HIS A 483 -18.43 -9.55 7.28
N GLY A 484 -18.17 -9.50 8.59
CA GLY A 484 -17.14 -8.66 9.19
C GLY A 484 -15.69 -9.14 8.99
N ILE A 485 -15.46 -10.41 8.59
CA ILE A 485 -14.09 -10.98 8.50
C ILE A 485 -13.12 -10.13 7.68
N PRO A 486 -13.45 -9.72 6.42
CA PRO A 486 -12.53 -8.89 5.65
C PRO A 486 -12.25 -7.55 6.33
N GLY A 487 -13.28 -6.93 6.93
CA GLY A 487 -13.13 -5.71 7.69
C GLY A 487 -12.26 -5.85 8.94
N THR A 488 -12.32 -7.00 9.60
CA THR A 488 -11.47 -7.29 10.76
C THR A 488 -10.00 -7.45 10.35
N ILE A 489 -9.72 -8.17 9.27
CA ILE A 489 -8.36 -8.31 8.73
C ILE A 489 -7.77 -6.93 8.44
N LEU A 490 -8.51 -6.06 7.77
CA LEU A 490 -8.07 -4.70 7.50
C LEU A 490 -7.99 -3.83 8.76
N GLY A 491 -8.92 -3.98 9.68
CA GLY A 491 -8.89 -3.31 10.97
C GLY A 491 -7.62 -3.63 11.75
N CYS A 492 -7.14 -4.89 11.67
CA CYS A 492 -5.86 -5.28 12.24
C CYS A 492 -4.68 -4.60 11.53
N LEU A 493 -4.72 -4.46 10.21
CA LEU A 493 -3.67 -3.76 9.46
C LEU A 493 -3.62 -2.27 9.81
N THR A 494 -4.77 -1.61 9.94
CA THR A 494 -4.85 -0.20 10.36
C THR A 494 -4.61 -0.03 11.86
N GLY A 495 -5.09 -0.95 12.69
CA GLY A 495 -4.86 -0.96 14.14
C GLY A 495 -3.41 -1.26 14.53
N ALA A 496 -2.66 -1.92 13.64
CA ALA A 496 -1.25 -2.17 13.83
C ALA A 496 -0.38 -0.89 13.87
N ILE A 497 -0.88 0.25 13.38
CA ILE A 497 -0.13 1.53 13.38
C ILE A 497 0.44 1.85 14.77
N ILE A 498 -0.38 1.78 15.82
CA ILE A 498 0.05 2.08 17.19
C ILE A 498 1.00 1.01 17.71
N THR A 499 0.67 -0.26 17.52
CA THR A 499 1.52 -1.40 17.93
C THR A 499 2.85 -1.39 17.22
N GLU A 500 2.87 -1.21 15.92
CA GLU A 500 4.10 -1.11 15.13
C GLU A 500 5.00 0.04 15.61
N ARG A 501 4.39 1.19 15.94
CA ARG A 501 5.13 2.33 16.46
C ARG A 501 5.73 2.06 17.84
N VAL A 502 4.96 1.47 18.75
CA VAL A 502 5.43 1.17 20.12
C VAL A 502 6.55 0.13 20.12
N TYR A 503 6.40 -0.94 19.35
CA TYR A 503 7.40 -2.01 19.26
C TYR A 503 8.49 -1.77 18.20
N SER A 504 8.44 -0.63 17.51
CA SER A 504 9.36 -0.26 16.43
C SER A 504 9.43 -1.31 15.31
N VAL A 505 8.30 -1.93 14.99
CA VAL A 505 8.21 -2.86 13.87
C VAL A 505 8.35 -2.06 12.56
N PRO A 506 9.17 -2.51 11.61
CA PRO A 506 9.25 -1.88 10.29
C PRO A 506 8.03 -2.27 9.44
N GLY A 507 6.88 -1.64 9.71
CA GLY A 507 5.62 -1.84 9.02
C GLY A 507 5.08 -0.56 8.40
N VAL A 508 4.05 -0.67 7.55
CA VAL A 508 3.42 0.47 6.84
C VAL A 508 2.77 1.45 7.81
N GLY A 509 2.21 0.97 8.92
CA GLY A 509 1.64 1.82 9.95
C GLY A 509 2.68 2.65 10.69
N ASN A 510 3.83 2.06 11.00
CA ASN A 510 4.95 2.79 11.57
C ASN A 510 5.53 3.81 10.57
N LEU A 511 5.59 3.46 9.28
CA LEU A 511 5.98 4.37 8.22
C LEU A 511 5.08 5.60 8.16
N LEU A 512 3.75 5.41 8.22
CA LEU A 512 2.78 6.51 8.20
C LEU A 512 3.00 7.47 9.40
N THR A 513 3.18 6.94 10.62
CA THR A 513 3.43 7.80 11.79
C THR A 513 4.74 8.57 11.69
N GLN A 514 5.75 7.97 11.11
CA GLN A 514 7.03 8.64 10.87
C GLN A 514 6.90 9.72 9.78
N ALA A 515 6.13 9.44 8.72
CA ALA A 515 5.87 10.39 7.65
C ALA A 515 5.12 11.64 8.15
N ILE A 516 4.13 11.46 9.02
CA ILE A 516 3.41 12.58 9.64
C ILE A 516 4.40 13.46 10.44
N ASN A 517 5.26 12.85 11.25
CA ASN A 517 6.22 13.59 12.07
C ASN A 517 7.31 14.29 11.24
N SER A 518 7.65 13.76 10.08
CA SER A 518 8.67 14.33 9.18
C SER A 518 8.08 15.16 8.03
N HIS A 519 6.77 15.42 8.03
CA HIS A 519 6.05 16.15 6.99
C HIS A 519 6.25 15.57 5.59
N ASP A 520 6.31 14.22 5.48
CA ASP A 520 6.43 13.53 4.20
C ASP A 520 5.06 13.38 3.54
N ASN A 521 4.64 14.42 2.84
CA ASN A 521 3.33 14.48 2.21
C ASN A 521 3.13 13.36 1.18
N GLY A 522 4.18 12.94 0.49
CA GLY A 522 4.14 11.83 -0.47
C GLY A 522 3.71 10.52 0.20
N ILE A 523 4.38 10.14 1.28
CA ILE A 523 4.06 8.91 2.03
C ILE A 523 2.67 8.99 2.67
N ILE A 524 2.27 10.16 3.21
CA ILE A 524 0.93 10.31 3.82
C ILE A 524 -0.16 10.05 2.78
N ILE A 525 -0.05 10.63 1.59
CA ILE A 525 -1.01 10.42 0.49
C ILE A 525 -0.97 8.96 0.05
N ALA A 526 0.20 8.38 -0.18
CA ALA A 526 0.37 6.98 -0.59
C ALA A 526 -0.25 5.99 0.39
N CYS A 527 0.04 6.13 1.69
CA CYS A 527 -0.57 5.31 2.73
C CYS A 527 -2.10 5.47 2.78
N THR A 528 -2.61 6.69 2.58
CA THR A 528 -4.06 6.92 2.52
C THR A 528 -4.68 6.18 1.35
N VAL A 529 -4.09 6.28 0.15
CA VAL A 529 -4.55 5.54 -1.05
C VAL A 529 -4.54 4.05 -0.78
N PHE A 530 -3.45 3.53 -0.23
CA PHE A 530 -3.27 2.12 0.10
C PHE A 530 -4.35 1.62 1.07
N TYR A 531 -4.49 2.23 2.24
CA TYR A 531 -5.47 1.81 3.24
C TYR A 531 -6.92 2.00 2.78
N THR A 532 -7.22 3.08 2.05
CA THR A 532 -8.57 3.29 1.50
C THR A 532 -8.91 2.24 0.47
N THR A 533 -7.99 1.90 -0.43
CA THR A 533 -8.18 0.85 -1.43
C THR A 533 -8.45 -0.49 -0.76
N LEU A 534 -7.63 -0.88 0.22
CA LEU A 534 -7.85 -2.10 1.00
C LEU A 534 -9.21 -2.10 1.70
N SER A 535 -9.61 -0.96 2.30
CA SER A 535 -10.90 -0.82 2.97
C SER A 535 -12.08 -1.02 2.01
N LEU A 536 -12.01 -0.45 0.81
CA LEU A 536 -13.03 -0.62 -0.22
C LEU A 536 -13.11 -2.07 -0.75
N ILE A 537 -11.96 -2.70 -0.96
CA ILE A 537 -11.89 -4.13 -1.33
C ILE A 537 -12.52 -4.98 -0.24
N SER A 538 -12.23 -4.71 1.01
CA SER A 538 -12.79 -5.41 2.16
C SER A 538 -14.31 -5.32 2.23
N LEU A 539 -14.87 -4.14 2.01
CA LEU A 539 -16.32 -3.96 1.98
C LEU A 539 -16.97 -4.83 0.89
N ILE A 540 -16.37 -4.84 -0.32
CA ILE A 540 -16.87 -5.67 -1.43
C ILE A 540 -16.77 -7.16 -1.07
N LEU A 541 -15.64 -7.59 -0.50
CA LEU A 541 -15.45 -8.98 -0.07
C LEU A 541 -16.42 -9.37 1.06
N GLY A 542 -16.68 -8.45 2.00
CA GLY A 542 -17.67 -8.65 3.07
C GLY A 542 -19.07 -8.87 2.52
N ASP A 543 -19.51 -8.03 1.58
CA ASP A 543 -20.80 -8.17 0.92
C ASP A 543 -20.93 -9.50 0.16
N LEU A 544 -19.85 -9.92 -0.56
CA LEU A 544 -19.82 -11.20 -1.28
C LEU A 544 -19.85 -12.41 -0.34
N LEU A 545 -19.10 -12.34 0.78
CA LEU A 545 -19.11 -13.40 1.79
C LEU A 545 -20.49 -13.53 2.44
N MET A 546 -21.11 -12.41 2.77
CA MET A 546 -22.45 -12.37 3.36
C MET A 546 -23.47 -13.01 2.42
N ALA A 547 -23.44 -12.65 1.13
CA ALA A 547 -24.31 -13.24 0.13
C ALA A 547 -24.13 -14.75 -0.09
N LYS A 548 -22.89 -15.24 0.13
CA LYS A 548 -22.60 -16.68 0.06
C LYS A 548 -23.09 -17.43 1.28
N VAL A 549 -23.10 -16.80 2.45
CA VAL A 549 -23.45 -17.42 3.73
C VAL A 549 -24.94 -17.30 4.03
N ASP A 550 -25.57 -16.18 3.70
CA ASP A 550 -27.01 -15.96 3.88
C ASP A 550 -27.77 -16.08 2.53
N PRO A 551 -28.48 -17.19 2.31
CA PRO A 551 -29.25 -17.41 1.08
C PRO A 551 -30.45 -16.47 0.91
N ARG A 552 -30.84 -15.73 1.96
CA ARG A 552 -31.96 -14.77 1.92
C ARG A 552 -31.58 -13.46 1.23
N ILE A 553 -30.30 -13.21 1.06
CA ILE A 553 -29.81 -12.00 0.39
C ILE A 553 -29.95 -12.19 -1.11
N SER A 554 -30.86 -11.43 -1.72
CA SER A 554 -30.97 -11.28 -3.17
C SER A 554 -30.45 -9.90 -3.57
N PHE A 555 -29.56 -9.85 -4.57
CA PHE A 555 -29.06 -8.58 -5.14
C PHE A 555 -30.04 -7.98 -6.17
N GLU A 556 -31.25 -8.52 -6.28
CA GLU A 556 -32.28 -7.94 -7.12
C GLU A 556 -32.72 -6.60 -6.51
N SER A 557 -32.53 -5.52 -7.26
CA SER A 557 -33.20 -4.26 -6.94
C SER A 557 -34.70 -4.51 -7.10
N LYS A 558 -35.44 -4.70 -6.01
CA LYS A 558 -36.88 -4.50 -6.04
C LYS A 558 -37.08 -3.06 -6.52
N GLY A 559 -37.43 -2.93 -7.79
CA GLY A 559 -37.88 -1.67 -8.35
C GLY A 559 -38.87 -1.07 -7.39
N GLY A 560 -38.71 0.21 -7.11
CA GLY A 560 -39.40 0.93 -6.05
C GLY A 560 -40.93 0.71 -6.03
N ARG A 561 -41.38 0.61 -4.84
CA ARG A 561 -42.71 1.07 -4.43
C ARG A 561 -42.50 2.13 -3.37
#